data_49bc83342798efb17c146dabd96ce507
#
_entry.id   49bc83342798efb17c146dabd96ce507
#
_cell.length_a   1.000
_cell.length_b   1.000
_cell.length_c   1.000
_cell.angle_alpha   90.00
_cell.angle_beta   90.00
_cell.angle_gamma   90.00
#
_symmetry.space_group_name_H-M   'P 1'
#
loop_
_entity.id
_entity.type
_entity.pdbx_description
1 polymer ?
#
loop_
_entity_poly.entity_id
_entity_poly.type
_entity_poly.pdbx_seq_one_letter_code
_entity_poly.pdbx_strand_id
1 'polypeptide(L)'
;MRLCIIGAGAIGSLFAAHLSKVADVLVLTRRPAHARQLNEQGLRVSGEHDFTARVTAASEVRELPDFDVGIIATKATGLEGAAESLAGRFAGATIMTVQNGLGAEEVVHRHGEWPLISAVTFMSGTKHSDSHVEYILDTPTWVGPYGETPFERVQELAQLLVDSGLKAEALPDLQPAQWAKLIFNATVNGVAALTGLPHDAHFAAETEESDLGRLVHALVDEGKSVAASAGVELHDDPWEMNVLATQRGSAHYPSMLEDVEARRPTEVELINGALVREAERHGVSAPLQTAVYRLVAAREASYS
;
A
#
# COMPACT_ATOMS: atom_id res chain seq x y z
N MET A 1 6.22 -21.60 -11.30
CA MET A 1 6.02 -20.12 -11.36
C MET A 1 7.13 -19.46 -10.56
N ARG A 2 7.71 -18.42 -11.09
CA ARG A 2 8.71 -17.59 -10.40
C ARG A 2 8.16 -16.21 -10.15
N LEU A 3 8.32 -15.72 -8.93
CA LEU A 3 7.84 -14.42 -8.49
C LEU A 3 9.03 -13.52 -8.14
N CYS A 4 8.90 -12.21 -8.38
CA CYS A 4 9.87 -11.24 -7.94
C CYS A 4 9.20 -10.19 -7.06
N ILE A 5 9.64 -10.07 -5.81
CA ILE A 5 9.19 -9.02 -4.88
C ILE A 5 10.17 -7.85 -4.98
N ILE A 6 9.70 -6.74 -5.50
CA ILE A 6 10.49 -5.51 -5.67
C ILE A 6 10.24 -4.60 -4.46
N GLY A 7 11.20 -4.60 -3.55
CA GLY A 7 11.10 -3.88 -2.28
C GLY A 7 10.79 -4.80 -1.10
N ALA A 8 11.78 -4.99 -0.21
CA ALA A 8 11.68 -5.79 1.00
C ALA A 8 11.41 -4.93 2.25
N GLY A 9 10.38 -4.07 2.18
CA GLY A 9 9.74 -3.42 3.33
C GLY A 9 8.91 -4.43 4.14
N ALA A 10 8.11 -3.98 5.10
CA ALA A 10 7.27 -4.89 5.88
C ALA A 10 6.33 -5.71 4.98
N ILE A 11 5.55 -5.05 4.13
CA ILE A 11 4.57 -5.70 3.25
C ILE A 11 5.25 -6.61 2.21
N GLY A 12 6.31 -6.13 1.54
CA GLY A 12 7.06 -6.96 0.58
C GLY A 12 7.71 -8.17 1.24
N SER A 13 8.18 -8.04 2.47
CA SER A 13 8.71 -9.18 3.24
C SER A 13 7.63 -10.20 3.56
N LEU A 14 6.43 -9.77 3.94
CA LEU A 14 5.30 -10.68 4.17
C LEU A 14 4.89 -11.42 2.91
N PHE A 15 4.75 -10.74 1.77
CA PHE A 15 4.50 -11.40 0.49
C PHE A 15 5.63 -12.37 0.12
N ALA A 16 6.89 -11.97 0.21
CA ALA A 16 8.02 -12.82 -0.13
C ALA A 16 8.04 -14.10 0.71
N ALA A 17 7.88 -13.97 2.02
CA ALA A 17 7.93 -15.11 2.93
C ALA A 17 6.77 -16.10 2.70
N HIS A 18 5.55 -15.60 2.55
CA HIS A 18 4.39 -16.48 2.35
C HIS A 18 4.43 -17.16 0.98
N LEU A 19 4.65 -16.39 -0.08
CA LEU A 19 4.69 -16.90 -1.45
C LEU A 19 5.80 -17.92 -1.68
N SER A 20 6.90 -17.86 -0.91
CA SER A 20 7.98 -18.85 -0.99
C SER A 20 7.56 -20.27 -0.58
N LYS A 21 6.38 -20.45 0.04
CA LYS A 21 5.83 -21.76 0.36
C LYS A 21 5.26 -22.47 -0.88
N VAL A 22 4.92 -21.72 -1.91
CA VAL A 22 4.18 -22.23 -3.11
C VAL A 22 4.87 -21.93 -4.43
N ALA A 23 5.92 -21.07 -4.43
CA ALA A 23 6.60 -20.63 -5.65
C ALA A 23 8.09 -20.35 -5.40
N ASP A 24 8.86 -20.21 -6.49
CA ASP A 24 10.24 -19.73 -6.46
C ASP A 24 10.22 -18.20 -6.33
N VAL A 25 10.73 -17.67 -5.21
CA VAL A 25 10.64 -16.23 -4.88
C VAL A 25 11.99 -15.55 -4.92
N LEU A 26 12.08 -14.56 -5.78
CA LEU A 26 13.16 -13.60 -5.87
C LEU A 26 12.78 -12.35 -5.05
N VAL A 27 13.76 -11.71 -4.43
CA VAL A 27 13.58 -10.46 -3.69
C VAL A 27 14.59 -9.44 -4.18
N LEU A 28 14.13 -8.34 -4.76
CA LEU A 28 14.97 -7.22 -5.15
C LEU A 28 15.00 -6.18 -4.04
N THR A 29 16.20 -5.90 -3.52
CA THR A 29 16.42 -4.89 -2.48
C THR A 29 17.38 -3.81 -2.98
N ARG A 30 17.33 -2.61 -2.40
CA ARG A 30 18.27 -1.53 -2.77
C ARG A 30 19.68 -1.71 -2.20
N ARG A 31 19.83 -2.49 -1.13
CA ARG A 31 21.10 -2.60 -0.37
C ARG A 31 21.72 -3.98 -0.52
N PRO A 32 22.95 -4.08 -1.03
CA PRO A 32 23.65 -5.39 -1.14
C PRO A 32 23.74 -6.14 0.20
N ALA A 33 23.93 -5.41 1.31
CA ALA A 33 23.96 -6.02 2.64
C ALA A 33 22.64 -6.71 3.01
N HIS A 34 21.49 -6.10 2.65
CA HIS A 34 20.18 -6.67 2.86
C HIS A 34 19.97 -7.94 2.04
N ALA A 35 20.35 -7.92 0.75
CA ALA A 35 20.29 -9.11 -0.10
C ALA A 35 21.13 -10.27 0.46
N ARG A 36 22.38 -9.99 0.89
CA ARG A 36 23.23 -11.01 1.53
C ARG A 36 22.59 -11.60 2.77
N GLN A 37 22.05 -10.77 3.66
CA GLN A 37 21.40 -11.23 4.90
C GLN A 37 20.21 -12.14 4.61
N LEU A 38 19.35 -11.79 3.64
CA LEU A 38 18.24 -12.64 3.21
C LEU A 38 18.70 -13.98 2.64
N ASN A 39 19.75 -14.00 1.84
CA ASN A 39 20.32 -15.23 1.27
C ASN A 39 20.94 -16.15 2.35
N GLU A 40 21.59 -15.58 3.35
CA GLU A 40 22.28 -16.33 4.41
C GLU A 40 21.31 -16.84 5.48
N GLN A 41 20.40 -15.99 5.95
CA GLN A 41 19.55 -16.25 7.12
C GLN A 41 18.13 -16.67 6.74
N GLY A 42 17.68 -16.38 5.49
CA GLY A 42 16.27 -16.44 5.12
C GLY A 42 15.50 -15.25 5.67
N LEU A 43 14.19 -15.35 5.66
CA LEU A 43 13.26 -14.31 6.09
C LEU A 43 12.36 -14.86 7.21
N ARG A 44 12.57 -14.39 8.42
CA ARG A 44 11.80 -14.73 9.61
C ARG A 44 10.49 -13.96 9.63
N VAL A 45 9.38 -14.65 9.81
CA VAL A 45 8.06 -14.10 10.11
C VAL A 45 7.69 -14.48 11.54
N SER A 46 7.20 -13.53 12.33
CA SER A 46 6.62 -13.72 13.66
C SER A 46 5.27 -13.01 13.77
N GLY A 47 4.56 -13.11 14.88
CA GLY A 47 3.25 -12.50 15.09
C GLY A 47 2.11 -13.44 14.70
N GLU A 48 1.19 -13.00 13.84
CA GLU A 48 0.05 -13.80 13.37
C GLU A 48 0.49 -15.15 12.77
N HIS A 49 1.64 -15.19 12.13
CA HIS A 49 2.29 -16.41 11.65
C HIS A 49 3.71 -16.50 12.19
N ASP A 50 4.22 -17.74 12.38
CA ASP A 50 5.56 -17.99 12.93
C ASP A 50 6.30 -19.03 12.08
N PHE A 51 7.22 -18.57 11.23
CA PHE A 51 8.07 -19.43 10.37
C PHE A 51 9.27 -18.68 9.81
N THR A 52 10.22 -19.42 9.20
CA THR A 52 11.32 -18.85 8.43
C THR A 52 11.25 -19.35 7.00
N ALA A 53 11.23 -18.40 6.07
CA ALA A 53 11.17 -18.64 4.63
C ALA A 53 12.57 -18.61 4.01
N ARG A 54 12.77 -19.41 2.95
CA ARG A 54 13.93 -19.30 2.08
C ARG A 54 13.55 -18.52 0.84
N VAL A 55 14.34 -17.49 0.54
CA VAL A 55 14.18 -16.64 -0.64
C VAL A 55 15.55 -16.44 -1.29
N THR A 56 15.54 -16.10 -2.58
CA THR A 56 16.76 -15.67 -3.27
C THR A 56 16.71 -14.15 -3.43
N ALA A 57 17.71 -13.44 -2.94
CA ALA A 57 17.71 -11.99 -2.97
C ALA A 57 18.86 -11.43 -3.82
N ALA A 58 18.57 -10.36 -4.54
CA ALA A 58 19.51 -9.58 -5.35
C ALA A 58 19.41 -8.09 -5.00
N SER A 59 20.43 -7.33 -5.33
CA SER A 59 20.43 -5.87 -5.17
C SER A 59 20.41 -5.10 -6.48
N GLU A 60 20.57 -5.79 -7.60
CA GLU A 60 20.54 -5.20 -8.93
C GLU A 60 19.63 -6.01 -9.85
N VAL A 61 18.84 -5.31 -10.66
CA VAL A 61 17.91 -5.94 -11.60
C VAL A 61 18.60 -6.87 -12.61
N ARG A 62 19.84 -6.54 -13.01
CA ARG A 62 20.62 -7.38 -13.93
C ARG A 62 20.98 -8.77 -13.37
N GLU A 63 20.90 -8.95 -12.05
CA GLU A 63 21.15 -10.23 -11.36
C GLU A 63 19.90 -11.12 -11.35
N LEU A 64 18.73 -10.57 -11.69
CA LEU A 64 17.49 -11.31 -11.68
C LEU A 64 17.33 -12.14 -12.96
N PRO A 65 16.99 -13.44 -12.85
CA PRO A 65 16.46 -14.19 -13.96
C PRO A 65 15.04 -13.71 -14.32
N ASP A 66 14.52 -14.14 -15.45
CA ASP A 66 13.13 -13.87 -15.82
C ASP A 66 12.17 -14.42 -14.77
N PHE A 67 11.07 -13.71 -14.55
CA PHE A 67 10.00 -14.08 -13.63
C PHE A 67 8.62 -13.92 -14.29
N ASP A 68 7.63 -14.64 -13.76
CA ASP A 68 6.27 -14.64 -14.29
C ASP A 68 5.42 -13.50 -13.71
N VAL A 69 5.63 -13.18 -12.41
CA VAL A 69 4.91 -12.11 -11.70
C VAL A 69 5.90 -11.27 -10.88
N GLY A 70 5.82 -9.95 -11.04
CA GLY A 70 6.52 -8.98 -10.20
C GLY A 70 5.54 -8.29 -9.24
N ILE A 71 5.88 -8.20 -7.97
CA ILE A 71 5.11 -7.45 -6.96
C ILE A 71 5.93 -6.25 -6.52
N ILE A 72 5.53 -5.04 -6.92
CA ILE A 72 6.20 -3.81 -6.47
C ILE A 72 5.62 -3.41 -5.12
N ALA A 73 6.39 -3.66 -4.06
CA ALA A 73 6.05 -3.36 -2.67
C ALA A 73 6.99 -2.32 -2.04
N THR A 74 7.55 -1.43 -2.88
CA THR A 74 8.24 -0.24 -2.39
C THR A 74 7.23 0.77 -1.85
N LYS A 75 7.67 1.69 -1.00
CA LYS A 75 6.85 2.89 -0.72
C LYS A 75 6.65 3.68 -2.02
N ALA A 76 5.60 4.50 -2.07
CA ALA A 76 5.30 5.35 -3.23
C ALA A 76 6.51 6.19 -3.69
N THR A 77 7.31 6.69 -2.75
CA THR A 77 8.54 7.45 -3.01
C THR A 77 9.64 6.66 -3.73
N GLY A 78 9.57 5.34 -3.73
CA GLY A 78 10.49 4.45 -4.46
C GLY A 78 9.90 3.80 -5.70
N LEU A 79 8.63 4.07 -6.00
CA LEU A 79 7.89 3.39 -7.08
C LEU A 79 8.46 3.72 -8.46
N GLU A 80 8.67 5.01 -8.76
CA GLU A 80 9.23 5.48 -10.05
C GLU A 80 10.55 4.79 -10.37
N GLY A 81 11.51 4.83 -9.43
CA GLY A 81 12.82 4.19 -9.63
C GLY A 81 12.74 2.66 -9.70
N ALA A 82 11.77 2.04 -9.01
CA ALA A 82 11.54 0.61 -9.14
C ALA A 82 11.03 0.25 -10.54
N ALA A 83 10.02 0.97 -11.04
CA ALA A 83 9.46 0.77 -12.37
C ALA A 83 10.50 1.03 -13.48
N GLU A 84 11.25 2.14 -13.39
CA GLU A 84 12.33 2.49 -14.31
C GLU A 84 13.39 1.38 -14.37
N SER A 85 13.76 0.79 -13.23
CA SER A 85 14.75 -0.28 -13.19
C SER A 85 14.33 -1.55 -13.93
N LEU A 86 13.02 -1.78 -14.09
CA LEU A 86 12.45 -2.92 -14.83
C LEU A 86 12.26 -2.61 -16.32
N ALA A 87 12.36 -1.34 -16.73
CA ALA A 87 12.06 -0.89 -18.09
C ALA A 87 12.85 -1.68 -19.14
N GLY A 88 12.16 -2.08 -20.23
CA GLY A 88 12.74 -2.86 -21.34
C GLY A 88 13.12 -4.30 -20.98
N ARG A 89 12.72 -4.80 -19.81
CA ARG A 89 12.97 -6.18 -19.33
C ARG A 89 11.65 -6.84 -18.95
N PHE A 90 11.69 -8.15 -18.80
CA PHE A 90 10.57 -8.95 -18.27
C PHE A 90 9.25 -8.74 -19.02
N ALA A 91 9.29 -8.63 -20.35
CA ALA A 91 8.12 -8.33 -21.20
C ALA A 91 6.95 -9.34 -21.05
N GLY A 92 7.23 -10.55 -20.59
CA GLY A 92 6.20 -11.59 -20.36
C GLY A 92 5.60 -11.56 -18.95
N ALA A 93 6.14 -10.75 -18.04
CA ALA A 93 5.71 -10.72 -16.65
C ALA A 93 4.40 -9.93 -16.47
N THR A 94 3.61 -10.32 -15.48
CA THR A 94 2.53 -9.49 -14.91
C THR A 94 3.09 -8.71 -13.73
N ILE A 95 2.78 -7.41 -13.62
CA ILE A 95 3.24 -6.60 -12.49
C ILE A 95 2.06 -6.23 -11.60
N MET A 96 2.19 -6.49 -10.31
CA MET A 96 1.25 -6.04 -9.28
C MET A 96 1.81 -4.86 -8.51
N THR A 97 0.99 -3.83 -8.31
CA THR A 97 1.24 -2.70 -7.40
C THR A 97 0.46 -2.88 -6.11
N VAL A 98 1.03 -2.46 -4.98
CA VAL A 98 0.39 -2.56 -3.66
C VAL A 98 0.57 -1.27 -2.83
N GLN A 99 0.87 -0.16 -3.51
CA GLN A 99 1.02 1.14 -2.87
C GLN A 99 -0.32 1.64 -2.31
N ASN A 100 -0.25 2.41 -1.23
CA ASN A 100 -1.41 3.15 -0.75
C ASN A 100 -1.73 4.32 -1.68
N GLY A 101 -3.01 4.60 -1.88
CA GLY A 101 -3.44 5.73 -2.70
C GLY A 101 -3.82 5.33 -4.13
N LEU A 102 -3.80 6.28 -5.04
CA LEU A 102 -4.08 6.10 -6.47
C LEU A 102 -2.91 6.61 -7.31
N GLY A 103 -2.77 6.06 -8.51
CA GLY A 103 -1.80 6.49 -9.50
C GLY A 103 -0.52 5.65 -9.55
N ALA A 104 -0.43 4.58 -8.77
CA ALA A 104 0.73 3.68 -8.82
C ALA A 104 0.85 2.96 -10.16
N GLU A 105 -0.26 2.52 -10.70
CA GLU A 105 -0.35 1.81 -11.97
C GLU A 105 0.07 2.71 -13.14
N GLU A 106 -0.33 3.98 -13.14
CA GLU A 106 0.07 4.98 -14.15
C GLU A 106 1.57 5.22 -14.11
N VAL A 107 2.16 5.26 -12.91
CA VAL A 107 3.62 5.35 -12.77
C VAL A 107 4.30 4.15 -13.43
N VAL A 108 3.86 2.94 -13.12
CA VAL A 108 4.46 1.71 -13.68
C VAL A 108 4.25 1.63 -15.19
N HIS A 109 3.05 1.98 -15.68
CA HIS A 109 2.69 1.92 -17.09
C HIS A 109 3.56 2.83 -17.98
N ARG A 110 4.07 3.96 -17.45
CA ARG A 110 5.00 4.83 -18.18
C ARG A 110 6.35 4.16 -18.51
N HIS A 111 6.72 3.14 -17.77
CA HIS A 111 8.02 2.46 -17.90
C HIS A 111 7.97 1.13 -18.66
N GLY A 112 6.78 0.57 -18.90
CA GLY A 112 6.64 -0.67 -19.64
C GLY A 112 5.18 -1.10 -19.84
N GLU A 113 4.96 -1.89 -20.88
CA GLU A 113 3.63 -2.38 -21.27
C GLU A 113 3.34 -3.77 -20.66
N TRP A 114 3.51 -3.88 -19.36
CA TRP A 114 3.15 -5.10 -18.63
C TRP A 114 1.64 -5.16 -18.38
N PRO A 115 1.01 -6.34 -18.38
CA PRO A 115 -0.27 -6.51 -17.71
C PRO A 115 -0.14 -6.10 -16.25
N LEU A 116 -1.02 -5.18 -15.79
CA LEU A 116 -0.95 -4.62 -14.43
C LEU A 116 -2.10 -5.11 -13.58
N ILE A 117 -1.79 -5.47 -12.33
CA ILE A 117 -2.76 -5.81 -11.30
C ILE A 117 -2.61 -4.79 -10.17
N SER A 118 -3.72 -4.18 -9.79
CA SER A 118 -3.79 -3.33 -8.62
C SER A 118 -4.09 -4.17 -7.37
N ALA A 119 -3.54 -3.80 -6.23
CA ALA A 119 -3.84 -4.46 -4.96
C ALA A 119 -4.16 -3.45 -3.85
N VAL A 120 -5.14 -3.80 -3.04
CA VAL A 120 -5.53 -3.09 -1.82
C VAL A 120 -5.40 -4.05 -0.65
N THR A 121 -4.64 -3.67 0.37
CA THR A 121 -4.49 -4.49 1.58
C THR A 121 -4.48 -3.62 2.83
N PHE A 122 -5.09 -4.12 3.90
CA PHE A 122 -4.91 -3.60 5.26
C PHE A 122 -3.94 -4.46 6.08
N MET A 123 -3.32 -5.45 5.44
CA MET A 123 -2.25 -6.23 6.05
C MET A 123 -1.18 -5.29 6.59
N SER A 124 -0.74 -5.53 7.81
CA SER A 124 0.29 -4.71 8.43
C SER A 124 1.37 -5.56 9.10
N GLY A 125 2.54 -4.99 9.22
CA GLY A 125 3.67 -5.62 9.89
C GLY A 125 4.75 -4.63 10.23
N THR A 126 5.57 -4.99 11.21
CA THR A 126 6.73 -4.23 11.64
C THR A 126 8.01 -4.95 11.25
N LYS A 127 8.91 -4.23 10.60
CA LYS A 127 10.21 -4.77 10.24
C LYS A 127 11.22 -4.53 11.36
N HIS A 128 11.65 -5.61 12.04
CA HIS A 128 12.61 -5.56 13.14
C HIS A 128 14.07 -5.58 12.66
N SER A 129 14.33 -6.24 11.52
CA SER A 129 15.64 -6.29 10.87
C SER A 129 15.50 -6.54 9.38
N ASP A 130 16.61 -6.62 8.66
CA ASP A 130 16.62 -6.94 7.23
C ASP A 130 16.07 -8.34 6.92
N SER A 131 16.13 -9.26 7.90
CA SER A 131 15.67 -10.65 7.77
C SER A 131 14.54 -11.01 8.74
N HIS A 132 13.89 -10.04 9.42
CA HIS A 132 12.80 -10.31 10.34
C HIS A 132 11.67 -9.30 10.20
N VAL A 133 10.48 -9.79 9.93
CA VAL A 133 9.21 -9.05 9.91
C VAL A 133 8.22 -9.69 10.88
N GLU A 134 7.56 -8.88 11.69
CA GLU A 134 6.43 -9.27 12.51
C GLU A 134 5.14 -9.00 11.74
N TYR A 135 4.28 -10.00 11.60
CA TYR A 135 2.97 -9.91 10.97
C TYR A 135 1.96 -9.52 12.04
N ILE A 136 1.43 -8.30 11.97
CA ILE A 136 0.58 -7.72 13.03
C ILE A 136 -0.91 -7.90 12.72
N LEU A 137 -1.30 -7.73 11.45
CA LEU A 137 -2.71 -7.73 11.05
C LEU A 137 -2.92 -8.55 9.80
N ASP A 138 -3.59 -9.69 9.95
CA ASP A 138 -3.94 -10.62 8.87
C ASP A 138 -5.31 -10.28 8.28
N THR A 139 -5.30 -9.43 7.26
CA THR A 139 -6.50 -9.01 6.52
C THR A 139 -6.43 -9.45 5.07
N PRO A 140 -7.58 -9.56 4.37
CA PRO A 140 -7.59 -9.82 2.94
C PRO A 140 -6.81 -8.77 2.14
N THR A 141 -6.14 -9.25 1.09
CA THR A 141 -5.64 -8.42 0.00
C THR A 141 -6.60 -8.57 -1.18
N TRP A 142 -7.26 -7.49 -1.54
CA TRP A 142 -8.08 -7.45 -2.75
C TRP A 142 -7.18 -7.13 -3.95
N VAL A 143 -7.34 -7.88 -5.02
CA VAL A 143 -6.60 -7.68 -6.26
C VAL A 143 -7.56 -7.51 -7.42
N GLY A 144 -7.27 -6.62 -8.33
CA GLY A 144 -8.10 -6.34 -9.50
C GLY A 144 -7.28 -5.96 -10.73
N PRO A 145 -7.87 -6.10 -11.94
CA PRO A 145 -7.19 -5.74 -13.17
C PRO A 145 -7.03 -4.23 -13.28
N TYR A 146 -5.90 -3.80 -13.85
CA TYR A 146 -5.73 -2.42 -14.33
C TYR A 146 -5.72 -2.43 -15.86
N GLY A 147 -6.46 -1.50 -16.47
CA GLY A 147 -6.60 -1.42 -17.92
C GLY A 147 -7.17 -2.70 -18.53
N GLU A 148 -6.51 -3.21 -19.56
CA GLU A 148 -6.95 -4.40 -20.31
C GLU A 148 -6.38 -5.73 -19.75
N THR A 149 -5.88 -5.75 -18.52
CA THR A 149 -5.35 -6.96 -17.91
C THR A 149 -6.46 -8.02 -17.78
N PRO A 150 -6.29 -9.22 -18.34
CA PRO A 150 -7.30 -10.28 -18.25
C PRO A 150 -7.58 -10.66 -16.80
N PHE A 151 -8.87 -10.78 -16.44
CA PHE A 151 -9.29 -11.09 -15.07
C PHE A 151 -8.82 -12.48 -14.60
N GLU A 152 -8.63 -13.41 -15.52
CA GLU A 152 -8.06 -14.74 -15.23
C GLU A 152 -6.67 -14.62 -14.57
N ARG A 153 -5.82 -13.69 -15.01
CA ARG A 153 -4.51 -13.45 -14.38
C ARG A 153 -4.63 -12.94 -12.95
N VAL A 154 -5.66 -12.14 -12.68
CA VAL A 154 -5.96 -11.65 -11.33
C VAL A 154 -6.40 -12.80 -10.43
N GLN A 155 -7.27 -13.67 -10.95
CA GLN A 155 -7.74 -14.85 -10.21
C GLN A 155 -6.60 -15.84 -9.92
N GLU A 156 -5.71 -16.08 -10.88
CA GLU A 156 -4.52 -16.92 -10.69
C GLU A 156 -3.61 -16.37 -9.58
N LEU A 157 -3.37 -15.06 -9.56
CA LEU A 157 -2.57 -14.42 -8.51
C LEU A 157 -3.27 -14.45 -7.15
N ALA A 158 -4.57 -14.18 -7.09
CA ALA A 158 -5.35 -14.27 -5.86
C ALA A 158 -5.29 -15.70 -5.28
N GLN A 159 -5.47 -16.71 -6.13
CA GLN A 159 -5.37 -18.10 -5.68
C GLN A 159 -3.98 -18.44 -5.15
N LEU A 160 -2.93 -17.95 -5.81
CA LEU A 160 -1.56 -18.16 -5.35
C LEU A 160 -1.30 -17.52 -3.97
N LEU A 161 -1.85 -16.33 -3.73
CA LEU A 161 -1.80 -15.68 -2.42
C LEU A 161 -2.51 -16.54 -1.36
N VAL A 162 -3.71 -17.06 -1.67
CA VAL A 162 -4.46 -17.94 -0.77
C VAL A 162 -3.70 -19.24 -0.48
N ASP A 163 -3.15 -19.88 -1.50
CA ASP A 163 -2.37 -21.12 -1.35
C ASP A 163 -1.11 -20.91 -0.50
N SER A 164 -0.56 -19.69 -0.49
CA SER A 164 0.58 -19.31 0.34
C SER A 164 0.24 -19.14 1.83
N GLY A 165 -1.05 -19.12 2.16
CA GLY A 165 -1.57 -18.89 3.51
C GLY A 165 -1.88 -17.42 3.82
N LEU A 166 -1.91 -16.56 2.82
CA LEU A 166 -2.45 -15.19 2.93
C LEU A 166 -3.95 -15.20 2.59
N LYS A 167 -4.66 -14.20 3.06
CA LYS A 167 -6.04 -13.95 2.64
C LYS A 167 -6.02 -13.09 1.40
N ALA A 168 -6.71 -13.50 0.34
CA ALA A 168 -6.81 -12.71 -0.90
C ALA A 168 -8.14 -12.97 -1.62
N GLU A 169 -8.58 -11.98 -2.40
CA GLU A 169 -9.78 -12.05 -3.21
C GLU A 169 -9.57 -11.28 -4.52
N ALA A 170 -9.99 -11.89 -5.63
CA ALA A 170 -9.99 -11.26 -6.95
C ALA A 170 -11.29 -10.51 -7.18
N LEU A 171 -11.22 -9.21 -7.43
CA LEU A 171 -12.37 -8.37 -7.75
C LEU A 171 -12.29 -7.94 -9.22
N PRO A 172 -13.38 -8.06 -10.00
CA PRO A 172 -13.39 -7.62 -11.40
C PRO A 172 -13.27 -6.10 -11.53
N ASP A 173 -13.68 -5.37 -10.51
CA ASP A 173 -13.50 -3.93 -10.35
C ASP A 173 -12.98 -3.65 -8.94
N LEU A 174 -11.75 -3.14 -8.85
CA LEU A 174 -11.09 -2.82 -7.58
C LEU A 174 -11.32 -1.36 -7.16
N GLN A 175 -11.78 -0.49 -8.05
CA GLN A 175 -11.94 0.94 -7.77
C GLN A 175 -12.75 1.23 -6.50
N PRO A 176 -13.90 0.58 -6.26
CA PRO A 176 -14.69 0.79 -5.04
C PRO A 176 -13.89 0.59 -3.75
N ALA A 177 -13.07 -0.46 -3.68
CA ALA A 177 -12.23 -0.76 -2.53
C ALA A 177 -11.00 0.17 -2.43
N GLN A 178 -10.38 0.51 -3.57
CA GLN A 178 -9.28 1.48 -3.61
C GLN A 178 -9.71 2.85 -3.10
N TRP A 179 -10.86 3.34 -3.54
CA TRP A 179 -11.37 4.65 -3.14
C TRP A 179 -11.81 4.67 -1.68
N ALA A 180 -12.48 3.63 -1.18
CA ALA A 180 -12.83 3.53 0.23
C ALA A 180 -11.58 3.61 1.13
N LYS A 181 -10.54 2.85 0.78
CA LYS A 181 -9.25 2.90 1.49
C LYS A 181 -8.53 4.23 1.30
N LEU A 182 -8.56 4.82 0.11
CA LEU A 182 -7.97 6.13 -0.15
C LEU A 182 -8.54 7.20 0.79
N ILE A 183 -9.87 7.30 0.89
CA ILE A 183 -10.56 8.28 1.73
C ILE A 183 -10.22 8.04 3.20
N PHE A 184 -10.30 6.79 3.66
CA PHE A 184 -9.89 6.41 5.00
C PHE A 184 -8.44 6.84 5.30
N ASN A 185 -7.49 6.51 4.43
CA ASN A 185 -6.09 6.85 4.61
C ASN A 185 -5.84 8.36 4.53
N ALA A 186 -6.44 9.06 3.57
CA ALA A 186 -6.29 10.52 3.42
C ALA A 186 -6.73 11.27 4.68
N THR A 187 -7.79 10.75 5.32
CA THR A 187 -8.31 11.31 6.57
C THR A 187 -7.42 10.93 7.76
N VAL A 188 -7.29 9.65 8.05
CA VAL A 188 -6.60 9.17 9.26
C VAL A 188 -5.12 9.49 9.25
N ASN A 189 -4.42 9.17 8.15
CA ASN A 189 -2.99 9.41 8.05
C ASN A 189 -2.65 10.90 8.02
N GLY A 190 -3.41 11.71 7.28
CA GLY A 190 -3.18 13.15 7.19
C GLY A 190 -3.37 13.85 8.52
N VAL A 191 -4.46 13.55 9.23
CA VAL A 191 -4.73 14.13 10.57
C VAL A 191 -3.69 13.67 11.57
N ALA A 192 -3.34 12.39 11.63
CA ALA A 192 -2.32 11.90 12.54
C ALA A 192 -0.95 12.53 12.27
N ALA A 193 -0.55 12.65 10.99
CA ALA A 193 0.71 13.30 10.61
C ALA A 193 0.80 14.75 11.06
N LEU A 194 -0.31 15.50 11.08
CA LEU A 194 -0.34 16.90 11.50
C LEU A 194 -0.43 17.10 13.01
N THR A 195 -1.21 16.24 13.68
CA THR A 195 -1.48 16.38 15.12
C THR A 195 -0.47 15.66 16.01
N GLY A 196 0.23 14.63 15.48
CA GLY A 196 1.05 13.72 16.28
C GLY A 196 0.23 12.73 17.10
N LEU A 197 -1.09 12.65 16.88
CA LEU A 197 -1.95 11.74 17.61
C LEU A 197 -2.02 10.36 16.94
N PRO A 198 -1.91 9.27 17.69
CA PRO A 198 -2.19 7.94 17.17
C PRO A 198 -3.68 7.81 16.82
N HIS A 199 -4.00 6.89 15.91
CA HIS A 199 -5.37 6.60 15.54
C HIS A 199 -6.06 5.78 16.65
N ASP A 200 -6.90 6.44 17.42
CA ASP A 200 -7.63 5.87 18.55
C ASP A 200 -9.10 6.33 18.54
N ALA A 201 -9.81 6.06 19.64
CA ALA A 201 -11.23 6.38 19.79
C ALA A 201 -11.56 7.87 19.57
N HIS A 202 -10.60 8.79 19.73
CA HIS A 202 -10.86 10.21 19.51
C HIS A 202 -11.11 10.55 18.03
N PHE A 203 -10.58 9.74 17.10
CA PHE A 203 -10.85 9.88 15.66
C PHE A 203 -12.26 9.44 15.26
N ALA A 204 -12.91 8.61 16.08
CA ALA A 204 -14.25 8.10 15.86
C ALA A 204 -15.28 8.68 16.85
N ALA A 205 -14.90 9.73 17.61
CA ALA A 205 -15.82 10.39 18.52
C ALA A 205 -16.98 11.05 17.76
N GLU A 206 -18.17 11.02 18.36
CA GLU A 206 -19.32 11.71 17.80
C GLU A 206 -19.04 13.19 17.57
N THR A 207 -19.54 13.72 16.46
CA THR A 207 -19.22 15.08 16.00
C THR A 207 -19.63 16.18 16.98
N GLU A 208 -20.59 15.92 17.85
CA GLU A 208 -21.05 16.87 18.87
C GLU A 208 -20.09 16.99 20.05
N GLU A 209 -19.27 15.96 20.29
CA GLU A 209 -18.43 15.84 21.48
C GLU A 209 -16.98 16.27 21.26
N SER A 210 -16.51 16.34 19.99
CA SER A 210 -15.10 16.49 19.69
C SER A 210 -14.81 17.32 18.43
N ASP A 211 -13.90 18.31 18.54
CA ASP A 211 -13.42 19.04 17.36
C ASP A 211 -12.65 18.13 16.39
N LEU A 212 -11.92 17.14 16.92
CA LEU A 212 -11.24 16.16 16.11
C LEU A 212 -12.26 15.27 15.37
N GLY A 213 -13.29 14.77 16.06
CA GLY A 213 -14.37 13.99 15.45
C GLY A 213 -15.07 14.76 14.34
N ARG A 214 -15.39 16.04 14.56
CA ARG A 214 -15.98 16.91 13.52
C ARG A 214 -15.09 17.05 12.29
N LEU A 215 -13.80 17.27 12.49
CA LEU A 215 -12.83 17.40 11.40
C LEU A 215 -12.70 16.08 10.60
N VAL A 216 -12.55 14.97 11.31
CA VAL A 216 -12.41 13.63 10.68
C VAL A 216 -13.65 13.29 9.86
N HIS A 217 -14.85 13.54 10.40
CA HIS A 217 -16.10 13.30 9.69
C HIS A 217 -16.23 14.18 8.43
N ALA A 218 -15.91 15.47 8.55
CA ALA A 218 -15.98 16.39 7.41
C ALA A 218 -14.94 16.04 6.31
N LEU A 219 -13.76 15.54 6.67
CA LEU A 219 -12.77 15.03 5.71
C LEU A 219 -13.26 13.77 4.97
N VAL A 220 -13.93 12.87 5.69
CA VAL A 220 -14.58 11.69 5.08
C VAL A 220 -15.67 12.13 4.10
N ASP A 221 -16.52 13.07 4.49
CA ASP A 221 -17.61 13.56 3.63
C ASP A 221 -17.10 14.24 2.36
N GLU A 222 -16.03 15.05 2.45
CA GLU A 222 -15.36 15.58 1.25
C GLU A 222 -14.88 14.46 0.35
N GLY A 223 -14.20 13.44 0.91
CA GLY A 223 -13.72 12.30 0.15
C GLY A 223 -14.84 11.52 -0.54
N LYS A 224 -15.94 11.26 0.17
CA LYS A 224 -17.15 10.62 -0.41
C LYS A 224 -17.75 11.44 -1.55
N SER A 225 -17.76 12.77 -1.40
CA SER A 225 -18.27 13.67 -2.45
C SER A 225 -17.39 13.61 -3.71
N VAL A 226 -16.08 13.52 -3.54
CA VAL A 226 -15.14 13.35 -4.66
C VAL A 226 -15.35 11.99 -5.34
N ALA A 227 -15.46 10.90 -4.59
CA ALA A 227 -15.72 9.55 -5.13
C ALA A 227 -17.05 9.52 -5.93
N ALA A 228 -18.13 10.09 -5.37
CA ALA A 228 -19.41 10.16 -6.04
C ALA A 228 -19.33 10.95 -7.37
N SER A 229 -18.58 12.07 -7.41
CA SER A 229 -18.39 12.86 -8.63
C SER A 229 -17.56 12.13 -9.69
N ALA A 230 -16.67 11.25 -9.27
CA ALA A 230 -15.92 10.35 -10.14
C ALA A 230 -16.74 9.14 -10.61
N GLY A 231 -17.99 9.00 -10.16
CA GLY A 231 -18.87 7.88 -10.50
C GLY A 231 -18.51 6.58 -9.79
N VAL A 232 -17.76 6.66 -8.68
CA VAL A 232 -17.35 5.48 -7.91
C VAL A 232 -18.34 5.24 -6.77
N GLU A 233 -18.99 4.09 -6.78
CA GLU A 233 -19.76 3.57 -5.65
C GLU A 233 -18.80 2.84 -4.71
N LEU A 234 -18.68 3.33 -3.47
CA LEU A 234 -17.71 2.80 -2.52
C LEU A 234 -18.08 1.39 -2.06
N HIS A 235 -17.11 0.51 -1.93
CA HIS A 235 -17.28 -0.86 -1.42
C HIS A 235 -17.68 -0.85 0.06
N ASP A 236 -16.96 -0.04 0.86
CA ASP A 236 -17.21 0.13 2.29
C ASP A 236 -17.34 1.63 2.60
N ASP A 237 -18.06 1.97 3.66
CA ASP A 237 -18.13 3.34 4.14
C ASP A 237 -16.83 3.72 4.89
N PRO A 238 -16.06 4.72 4.43
CA PRO A 238 -14.81 5.12 5.10
C PRO A 238 -15.00 5.59 6.55
N TRP A 239 -16.18 6.11 6.93
CA TRP A 239 -16.46 6.42 8.31
C TRP A 239 -16.61 5.16 9.17
N GLU A 240 -17.38 4.18 8.68
CA GLU A 240 -17.50 2.88 9.36
C GLU A 240 -16.14 2.18 9.48
N MET A 241 -15.32 2.25 8.43
CA MET A 241 -13.94 1.74 8.47
C MET A 241 -13.12 2.43 9.57
N ASN A 242 -13.26 3.76 9.73
CA ASN A 242 -12.60 4.52 10.78
C ASN A 242 -13.06 4.06 12.18
N VAL A 243 -14.37 3.95 12.40
CA VAL A 243 -14.96 3.48 13.67
C VAL A 243 -14.45 2.08 14.02
N LEU A 244 -14.54 1.13 13.08
CA LEU A 244 -14.09 -0.24 13.28
C LEU A 244 -12.59 -0.34 13.58
N ALA A 245 -11.77 0.48 12.93
CA ALA A 245 -10.34 0.49 13.15
C ALA A 245 -9.98 0.94 14.59
N THR A 246 -10.71 1.90 15.16
CA THR A 246 -10.49 2.37 16.54
C THR A 246 -10.91 1.36 17.60
N GLN A 247 -11.78 0.40 17.26
CA GLN A 247 -12.27 -0.64 18.19
C GLN A 247 -11.32 -1.83 18.38
N ARG A 248 -10.21 -1.87 17.64
CA ARG A 248 -9.23 -3.00 17.67
C ARG A 248 -8.37 -3.09 18.93
N GLY A 249 -8.68 -2.33 19.97
CA GLY A 249 -8.17 -2.51 21.34
C GLY A 249 -6.83 -1.86 21.67
N SER A 250 -6.08 -1.38 20.70
CA SER A 250 -4.86 -0.57 20.91
C SER A 250 -4.83 0.58 19.91
N ALA A 251 -4.31 1.72 20.33
CA ALA A 251 -4.07 2.85 19.43
C ALA A 251 -3.17 2.40 18.29
N HIS A 252 -3.66 2.54 17.06
CA HIS A 252 -2.86 2.25 15.88
C HIS A 252 -1.97 3.45 15.53
N TYR A 253 -0.72 3.19 15.20
CA TYR A 253 0.22 4.22 14.76
C TYR A 253 0.19 4.30 13.22
N PRO A 254 -0.43 5.33 12.63
CA PRO A 254 -0.53 5.43 11.18
C PRO A 254 0.85 5.57 10.52
N SER A 255 1.04 4.90 9.38
CA SER A 255 2.34 4.87 8.68
C SER A 255 2.88 6.24 8.30
N MET A 256 2.00 7.19 7.97
CA MET A 256 2.40 8.56 7.65
C MET A 256 2.88 9.32 8.89
N LEU A 257 2.30 9.06 10.06
CA LEU A 257 2.80 9.62 11.33
C LEU A 257 4.21 9.09 11.65
N GLU A 258 4.43 7.77 11.49
CA GLU A 258 5.76 7.18 11.65
C GLU A 258 6.81 7.82 10.72
N ASP A 259 6.43 8.10 9.47
CA ASP A 259 7.32 8.73 8.50
C ASP A 259 7.64 10.17 8.89
N VAL A 260 6.63 10.94 9.30
CA VAL A 260 6.80 12.32 9.73
C VAL A 260 7.69 12.43 10.98
N GLU A 261 7.48 11.58 11.98
CA GLU A 261 8.31 11.54 13.18
C GLU A 261 9.76 11.15 12.90
N ALA A 262 9.94 10.21 11.97
CA ALA A 262 11.27 9.81 11.53
C ALA A 262 11.89 10.76 10.48
N ARG A 263 11.24 11.87 10.14
CA ARG A 263 11.64 12.82 9.10
C ARG A 263 11.92 12.13 7.77
N ARG A 264 11.08 11.18 7.39
CA ARG A 264 11.13 10.48 6.11
C ARG A 264 10.08 11.05 5.16
N PRO A 265 10.30 10.99 3.84
CA PRO A 265 9.25 11.27 2.85
C PRO A 265 8.05 10.34 3.06
N THR A 266 6.85 10.92 3.01
CA THR A 266 5.58 10.21 3.19
C THR A 266 4.97 9.77 1.84
N GLU A 267 3.80 9.14 1.91
CA GLU A 267 3.01 8.80 0.71
C GLU A 267 1.91 9.84 0.43
N VAL A 268 2.06 11.07 0.94
CA VAL A 268 1.03 12.13 0.85
C VAL A 268 0.60 12.42 -0.59
N GLU A 269 1.52 12.31 -1.57
CA GLU A 269 1.24 12.56 -2.98
C GLU A 269 0.24 11.54 -3.58
N LEU A 270 0.38 10.26 -3.28
CA LEU A 270 -0.53 9.22 -3.78
C LEU A 270 -1.77 9.04 -2.90
N ILE A 271 -1.78 9.61 -1.70
CA ILE A 271 -2.93 9.56 -0.78
C ILE A 271 -3.72 10.87 -0.87
N ASN A 272 -3.38 11.88 -0.10
CA ASN A 272 -4.13 13.15 -0.07
C ASN A 272 -4.02 13.90 -1.40
N GLY A 273 -2.82 13.94 -2.01
CA GLY A 273 -2.60 14.58 -3.30
C GLY A 273 -3.41 13.94 -4.43
N ALA A 274 -3.56 12.62 -4.43
CA ALA A 274 -4.42 11.93 -5.41
C ALA A 274 -5.88 12.33 -5.24
N LEU A 275 -6.41 12.36 -4.01
CA LEU A 275 -7.78 12.77 -3.75
C LEU A 275 -8.04 14.23 -4.16
N VAL A 276 -7.08 15.13 -3.93
CA VAL A 276 -7.17 16.54 -4.36
C VAL A 276 -7.18 16.65 -5.88
N ARG A 277 -6.32 15.90 -6.58
CA ARG A 277 -6.30 15.89 -8.05
C ARG A 277 -7.60 15.36 -8.65
N GLU A 278 -8.19 14.33 -8.04
CA GLU A 278 -9.50 13.83 -8.47
C GLU A 278 -10.62 14.86 -8.23
N ALA A 279 -10.59 15.56 -7.10
CA ALA A 279 -11.51 16.66 -6.84
C ALA A 279 -11.41 17.76 -7.91
N GLU A 280 -10.19 18.17 -8.27
CA GLU A 280 -9.93 19.15 -9.35
C GLU A 280 -10.40 18.64 -10.71
N ARG A 281 -10.11 17.37 -11.04
CA ARG A 281 -10.51 16.74 -12.30
C ARG A 281 -12.03 16.73 -12.49
N HIS A 282 -12.76 16.48 -11.42
CA HIS A 282 -14.23 16.39 -11.44
C HIS A 282 -14.94 17.69 -11.04
N GLY A 283 -14.20 18.77 -10.78
CA GLY A 283 -14.76 20.09 -10.47
C GLY A 283 -15.47 20.14 -9.11
N VAL A 284 -15.06 19.33 -8.16
CA VAL A 284 -15.64 19.26 -6.81
C VAL A 284 -14.74 20.00 -5.81
N SER A 285 -15.35 20.70 -4.87
CA SER A 285 -14.63 21.42 -3.82
C SER A 285 -14.24 20.45 -2.70
N ALA A 286 -12.93 20.39 -2.37
CA ALA A 286 -12.37 19.61 -1.27
C ALA A 286 -11.36 20.45 -0.46
N PRO A 287 -11.80 21.55 0.18
CA PRO A 287 -10.92 22.50 0.85
C PRO A 287 -10.20 21.91 2.05
N LEU A 288 -10.84 21.03 2.83
CA LEU A 288 -10.23 20.39 4.00
C LEU A 288 -9.14 19.39 3.57
N GLN A 289 -9.44 18.51 2.61
CA GLN A 289 -8.46 17.58 2.05
C GLN A 289 -7.28 18.32 1.41
N THR A 290 -7.54 19.43 0.70
CA THR A 290 -6.50 20.30 0.12
C THR A 290 -5.63 20.92 1.21
N ALA A 291 -6.22 21.40 2.31
CA ALA A 291 -5.48 21.96 3.43
C ALA A 291 -4.59 20.91 4.10
N VAL A 292 -5.11 19.71 4.37
CA VAL A 292 -4.34 18.58 4.94
C VAL A 292 -3.17 18.23 4.03
N TYR A 293 -3.42 18.03 2.73
CA TYR A 293 -2.38 17.74 1.74
C TYR A 293 -1.25 18.77 1.78
N ARG A 294 -1.59 20.05 1.65
CA ARG A 294 -0.60 21.13 1.61
C ARG A 294 0.20 21.25 2.91
N LEU A 295 -0.44 21.04 4.07
CA LEU A 295 0.23 21.11 5.36
C LEU A 295 1.22 19.95 5.56
N VAL A 296 0.84 18.72 5.18
CA VAL A 296 1.76 17.57 5.25
C VAL A 296 2.93 17.76 4.27
N ALA A 297 2.67 18.17 3.03
CA ALA A 297 3.70 18.42 2.04
C ALA A 297 4.67 19.54 2.49
N ALA A 298 4.15 20.61 3.09
CA ALA A 298 4.98 21.69 3.65
C ALA A 298 5.84 21.21 4.82
N ARG A 299 5.30 20.33 5.68
CA ARG A 299 6.06 19.71 6.77
C ARG A 299 7.18 18.84 6.22
N GLU A 300 6.92 18.04 5.20
CA GLU A 300 7.93 17.23 4.50
C GLU A 300 9.05 18.09 3.91
N ALA A 301 8.70 19.18 3.22
CA ALA A 301 9.66 20.12 2.64
C ALA A 301 10.60 20.75 3.69
N SER A 302 10.23 20.73 4.96
CA SER A 302 11.07 21.23 6.06
C SER A 302 12.15 20.25 6.54
N TYR A 303 12.23 19.05 5.99
CA TYR A 303 13.21 18.04 6.41
C TYR A 303 14.59 18.20 5.77
N SER A 304 14.66 19.02 4.73
CA SER A 304 15.89 19.35 3.96
C SER A 304 16.79 20.36 4.66
#